data_318eab8b6f66ff921a515d66462b1724
#
_entry.id   318eab8b6f66ff921a515d66462b1724
#
_cell.length_a   1.000
_cell.length_b   1.000
_cell.length_c   1.000
_cell.angle_alpha   90.00
_cell.angle_beta   90.00
_cell.angle_gamma   90.00
#
_symmetry.space_group_name_H-M   'P 1'
#
loop_
_entity.id
_entity.type
_entity.pdbx_description
1 polymer ?
#
loop_
_entity_poly.entity_id
_entity_poly.type
_entity_poly.pdbx_seq_one_letter_code
_entity_poly.pdbx_strand_id
1 'polypeptide(L)'
;MSSLPPLIAEFSTIASGYDVVLSDVWGVIHNGITSYPHACDALTRFRAGGRIVVLITNAPRPSESVARQLDRLDVPRETYDAIVSSGDVTRSVIKKRNGQSLYHLGPERDRSIFAGLDIHFAPPETADYVVCSGLKNDESETPDDYRPLLESLLARKLFMVCGNPDVVVERGSTLVYCAGAIADLYASMGGEVLYAGKPYPPIYEMALAKAETAAGRKIAPGRVLAVGDSVRTDLKGAHAMGLDFLFVTSGIHAEELGSREEPDHAALSATFAAAGGMPKAFIRELKW
;
A
#
# COMPACT_ATOMS: atom_id res chain seq x y z
N MET A 1 14.86 -8.37 26.38
CA MET A 1 13.60 -8.58 25.64
C MET A 1 12.88 -7.26 25.63
N SER A 2 12.66 -6.62 24.49
CA SER A 2 11.83 -5.42 24.43
C SER A 2 10.40 -5.80 24.80
N SER A 3 9.77 -5.05 25.71
CA SER A 3 8.36 -5.24 26.05
C SER A 3 7.52 -5.03 24.78
N LEU A 4 6.43 -5.81 24.64
CA LEU A 4 5.43 -5.56 23.60
C LEU A 4 4.94 -4.11 23.68
N PRO A 5 4.66 -3.47 22.53
CA PRO A 5 4.00 -2.18 22.51
C PRO A 5 2.63 -2.27 23.22
N PRO A 6 2.07 -1.15 23.69
CA PRO A 6 0.78 -1.19 24.38
C PRO A 6 -0.36 -1.57 23.44
N LEU A 7 -1.25 -2.46 23.92
CA LEU A 7 -2.58 -2.63 23.34
C LEU A 7 -3.44 -1.44 23.78
N ILE A 8 -4.02 -0.73 22.83
CA ILE A 8 -4.99 0.33 23.10
C ILE A 8 -6.40 -0.13 22.76
N ALA A 9 -7.38 0.26 23.57
CA ALA A 9 -8.78 -0.08 23.32
C ALA A 9 -9.42 0.84 22.27
N GLU A 10 -8.99 2.10 22.22
CA GLU A 10 -9.56 3.17 21.40
C GLU A 10 -8.45 4.02 20.79
N PHE A 11 -8.63 4.39 19.51
CA PHE A 11 -7.70 5.27 18.81
C PHE A 11 -7.63 6.68 19.44
N SER A 12 -8.73 7.15 20.02
CA SER A 12 -8.83 8.44 20.74
C SER A 12 -7.72 8.64 21.76
N THR A 13 -7.21 7.56 22.39
CA THR A 13 -6.18 7.61 23.44
C THR A 13 -4.83 8.17 22.95
N ILE A 14 -4.54 8.02 21.67
CA ILE A 14 -3.27 8.52 21.07
C ILE A 14 -3.50 9.60 20.01
N ALA A 15 -4.73 9.77 19.54
CA ALA A 15 -5.08 10.63 18.39
C ALA A 15 -4.62 12.08 18.56
N SER A 16 -4.64 12.64 19.79
CA SER A 16 -4.22 14.02 20.06
C SER A 16 -2.74 14.29 19.80
N GLY A 17 -1.93 13.23 19.77
CA GLY A 17 -0.49 13.31 19.46
C GLY A 17 -0.18 13.62 17.99
N TYR A 18 -1.16 13.53 17.09
CA TYR A 18 -0.92 13.57 15.65
C TYR A 18 -1.79 14.61 14.94
N ASP A 19 -1.27 15.16 13.85
CA ASP A 19 -1.96 16.08 12.94
C ASP A 19 -2.44 15.36 11.69
N VAL A 20 -1.75 14.28 11.31
CA VAL A 20 -2.01 13.50 10.10
C VAL A 20 -2.08 12.02 10.43
N VAL A 21 -3.05 11.34 9.83
CA VAL A 21 -3.10 9.87 9.73
C VAL A 21 -2.87 9.48 8.26
N LEU A 22 -1.91 8.58 8.03
CA LEU A 22 -1.75 7.84 6.78
C LEU A 22 -2.30 6.43 7.00
N SER A 23 -3.53 6.17 6.54
CA SER A 23 -4.22 4.90 6.79
C SER A 23 -4.15 3.99 5.58
N ASP A 24 -3.80 2.73 5.79
CA ASP A 24 -4.11 1.70 4.82
C ASP A 24 -5.62 1.62 4.57
N VAL A 25 -5.98 0.98 3.47
CA VAL A 25 -7.37 0.85 3.00
C VAL A 25 -7.90 -0.57 3.22
N TRP A 26 -7.25 -1.56 2.60
CA TRP A 26 -7.64 -2.96 2.73
C TRP A 26 -7.25 -3.51 4.10
N GLY A 27 -8.16 -4.19 4.78
CA GLY A 27 -7.92 -4.70 6.14
C GLY A 27 -8.14 -3.67 7.25
N VAL A 28 -8.15 -2.36 6.93
CA VAL A 28 -8.37 -1.27 7.89
C VAL A 28 -9.71 -0.57 7.66
N ILE A 29 -10.04 -0.22 6.41
CA ILE A 29 -11.27 0.48 6.03
C ILE A 29 -12.35 -0.48 5.51
N HIS A 30 -11.94 -1.53 4.79
CA HIS A 30 -12.81 -2.55 4.23
C HIS A 30 -12.07 -3.87 4.01
N ASN A 31 -12.84 -4.95 3.77
CA ASN A 31 -12.33 -6.27 3.39
C ASN A 31 -12.54 -6.61 1.90
N GLY A 32 -12.90 -5.63 1.08
CA GLY A 32 -13.23 -5.81 -0.33
C GLY A 32 -14.70 -6.11 -0.61
N ILE A 33 -15.48 -6.48 0.39
CA ILE A 33 -16.91 -6.81 0.32
C ILE A 33 -17.75 -5.79 1.09
N THR A 34 -17.30 -5.44 2.29
CA THR A 34 -17.96 -4.47 3.19
C THR A 34 -16.96 -3.51 3.78
N SER A 35 -17.38 -2.27 4.03
CA SER A 35 -16.62 -1.32 4.85
C SER A 35 -16.69 -1.69 6.34
N TYR A 36 -15.75 -1.13 7.11
CA TYR A 36 -15.73 -1.22 8.56
C TYR A 36 -16.25 0.10 9.17
N PRO A 37 -17.54 0.18 9.59
CA PRO A 37 -18.15 1.43 10.04
C PRO A 37 -17.41 2.08 11.21
N HIS A 38 -16.86 1.27 12.13
CA HIS A 38 -16.09 1.76 13.29
C HIS A 38 -14.78 2.44 12.86
N ALA A 39 -14.11 1.94 11.82
CA ALA A 39 -12.90 2.55 11.30
C ALA A 39 -13.22 3.86 10.56
N CYS A 40 -14.30 3.87 9.79
CA CYS A 40 -14.79 5.08 9.13
C CYS A 40 -15.15 6.17 10.16
N ASP A 41 -15.88 5.80 11.23
CA ASP A 41 -16.23 6.72 12.32
C ASP A 41 -14.98 7.26 13.03
N ALA A 42 -14.00 6.41 13.36
CA ALA A 42 -12.76 6.82 14.01
C ALA A 42 -11.98 7.86 13.19
N LEU A 43 -11.83 7.63 11.90
CA LEU A 43 -11.14 8.57 11.01
C LEU A 43 -11.96 9.85 10.78
N THR A 44 -13.28 9.76 10.68
CA THR A 44 -14.17 10.92 10.57
C THR A 44 -14.06 11.81 11.82
N ARG A 45 -14.06 11.23 13.02
CA ARG A 45 -13.86 11.99 14.28
C ARG A 45 -12.47 12.60 14.36
N PHE A 46 -11.43 11.88 13.91
CA PHE A 46 -10.09 12.43 13.84
C PHE A 46 -10.06 13.69 12.97
N ARG A 47 -10.67 13.64 11.79
CA ARG A 47 -10.79 14.80 10.87
C ARG A 47 -11.65 15.94 11.45
N ALA A 48 -12.74 15.62 12.12
CA ALA A 48 -13.60 16.62 12.78
C ALA A 48 -12.83 17.45 13.82
N GLY A 49 -11.74 16.92 14.37
CA GLY A 49 -10.78 17.65 15.20
C GLY A 49 -9.83 18.59 14.45
N GLY A 50 -10.07 18.87 13.15
CA GLY A 50 -9.22 19.74 12.33
C GLY A 50 -7.91 19.08 11.87
N ARG A 51 -7.89 17.75 11.80
CA ARG A 51 -6.73 16.92 11.42
C ARG A 51 -6.95 16.32 10.03
N ILE A 52 -5.89 15.78 9.44
CA ILE A 52 -5.87 15.29 8.05
C ILE A 52 -5.79 13.76 8.01
N VAL A 53 -6.60 13.14 7.16
CA VAL A 53 -6.52 11.70 6.84
C VAL A 53 -6.20 11.53 5.37
N VAL A 54 -5.10 10.84 5.08
CA VAL A 54 -4.76 10.39 3.73
C VAL A 54 -4.79 8.86 3.70
N LEU A 55 -5.60 8.30 2.83
CA LEU A 55 -5.63 6.86 2.59
C LEU A 55 -4.48 6.49 1.65
N ILE A 56 -3.73 5.42 1.98
CA ILE A 56 -2.64 4.90 1.16
C ILE A 56 -2.87 3.43 0.82
N THR A 57 -2.70 3.04 -0.45
CA THR A 57 -2.99 1.68 -0.90
C THR A 57 -2.04 1.21 -2.00
N ASN A 58 -1.69 -0.08 -1.98
CA ASN A 58 -0.90 -0.72 -3.03
C ASN A 58 -1.71 -1.05 -4.29
N ALA A 59 -2.99 -0.67 -4.36
CA ALA A 59 -3.80 -0.90 -5.54
C ALA A 59 -3.17 -0.28 -6.80
N PRO A 60 -2.95 -1.06 -7.87
CA PRO A 60 -2.36 -0.57 -9.12
C PRO A 60 -3.41 0.16 -9.98
N ARG A 61 -4.08 1.13 -9.38
CA ARG A 61 -5.17 1.91 -9.99
C ARG A 61 -5.11 3.36 -9.52
N PRO A 62 -5.50 4.33 -10.36
CA PRO A 62 -5.59 5.74 -9.93
C PRO A 62 -6.48 5.92 -8.71
N SER A 63 -6.17 6.91 -7.86
CA SER A 63 -6.94 7.23 -6.65
C SER A 63 -8.42 7.48 -6.93
N GLU A 64 -8.79 8.03 -8.09
CA GLU A 64 -10.19 8.20 -8.49
C GLU A 64 -10.93 6.86 -8.67
N SER A 65 -10.21 5.81 -9.10
CA SER A 65 -10.79 4.47 -9.22
C SER A 65 -10.94 3.80 -7.84
N VAL A 66 -9.99 4.06 -6.94
CA VAL A 66 -10.09 3.64 -5.53
C VAL A 66 -11.27 4.34 -4.86
N ALA A 67 -11.41 5.66 -5.04
CA ALA A 67 -12.54 6.42 -4.49
C ALA A 67 -13.90 5.86 -4.94
N ARG A 68 -14.06 5.53 -6.23
CA ARG A 68 -15.28 4.89 -6.73
C ARG A 68 -15.52 3.51 -6.12
N GLN A 69 -14.47 2.78 -5.76
CA GLN A 69 -14.62 1.50 -5.03
C GLN A 69 -15.10 1.75 -3.60
N LEU A 70 -14.53 2.73 -2.91
CA LEU A 70 -14.94 3.10 -1.55
C LEU A 70 -16.41 3.57 -1.52
N ASP A 71 -16.84 4.34 -2.53
CA ASP A 71 -18.27 4.73 -2.67
C ASP A 71 -19.20 3.52 -2.78
N ARG A 72 -18.82 2.50 -3.56
CA ARG A 72 -19.62 1.26 -3.69
C ARG A 72 -19.64 0.40 -2.43
N LEU A 73 -18.69 0.61 -1.53
CA LEU A 73 -18.60 -0.04 -0.23
C LEU A 73 -19.20 0.82 0.89
N ASP A 74 -19.90 1.89 0.54
CA ASP A 74 -20.53 2.83 1.48
C ASP A 74 -19.55 3.45 2.50
N VAL A 75 -18.28 3.67 2.10
CA VAL A 75 -17.32 4.43 2.91
C VAL A 75 -17.66 5.92 2.82
N PRO A 76 -18.00 6.59 3.94
CA PRO A 76 -18.37 8.00 3.92
C PRO A 76 -17.20 8.88 3.41
N ARG A 77 -17.51 9.89 2.60
CA ARG A 77 -16.51 10.82 2.06
C ARG A 77 -15.83 11.65 3.14
N GLU A 78 -16.46 11.81 4.28
CA GLU A 78 -15.94 12.46 5.47
C GLU A 78 -14.81 11.69 6.16
N THR A 79 -14.60 10.42 5.79
CA THR A 79 -13.56 9.55 6.37
C THR A 79 -12.14 10.01 6.02
N TYR A 80 -11.94 10.68 4.86
CA TYR A 80 -10.61 11.03 4.38
C TYR A 80 -10.57 12.36 3.60
N ASP A 81 -9.39 12.98 3.54
CA ASP A 81 -9.12 14.20 2.76
C ASP A 81 -8.57 13.86 1.38
N ALA A 82 -7.74 12.82 1.29
CA ALA A 82 -7.12 12.41 0.04
C ALA A 82 -6.87 10.90 0.02
N ILE A 83 -6.64 10.38 -1.19
CA ILE A 83 -6.18 9.01 -1.44
C ILE A 83 -4.88 9.10 -2.23
N VAL A 84 -3.93 8.22 -1.91
CA VAL A 84 -2.73 7.95 -2.71
C VAL A 84 -2.64 6.47 -2.95
N SER A 85 -2.55 6.09 -4.20
CA SER A 85 -2.40 4.70 -4.62
C SER A 85 -1.01 4.45 -5.23
N SER A 86 -0.61 3.19 -5.25
CA SER A 86 0.54 2.76 -6.04
C SER A 86 0.38 3.11 -7.53
N GLY A 87 -0.86 3.07 -8.02
CA GLY A 87 -1.21 3.54 -9.37
C GLY A 87 -0.90 5.01 -9.58
N ASP A 88 -1.14 5.90 -8.59
CA ASP A 88 -0.82 7.33 -8.72
C ASP A 88 0.70 7.57 -8.81
N VAL A 89 1.48 6.85 -7.99
CA VAL A 89 2.94 6.91 -8.06
C VAL A 89 3.44 6.42 -9.41
N THR A 90 2.91 5.28 -9.89
CA THR A 90 3.22 4.73 -11.22
C THR A 90 2.94 5.77 -12.32
N ARG A 91 1.78 6.41 -12.28
CA ARG A 91 1.41 7.49 -13.22
C ARG A 91 2.36 8.67 -13.16
N SER A 92 2.82 9.04 -11.96
CA SER A 92 3.83 10.11 -11.79
C SER A 92 5.16 9.75 -12.47
N VAL A 93 5.60 8.49 -12.34
CA VAL A 93 6.82 7.99 -13.01
C VAL A 93 6.65 8.01 -14.53
N ILE A 94 5.51 7.52 -15.05
CA ILE A 94 5.19 7.54 -16.48
C ILE A 94 5.24 8.96 -17.03
N LYS A 95 4.61 9.93 -16.35
CA LYS A 95 4.63 11.35 -16.76
C LYS A 95 6.05 11.92 -16.83
N LYS A 96 6.95 11.55 -15.90
CA LYS A 96 8.35 11.98 -15.92
C LYS A 96 9.16 11.35 -17.06
N ARG A 97 8.68 10.23 -17.62
CA ARG A 97 9.27 9.52 -18.76
C ARG A 97 8.55 9.81 -20.08
N ASN A 98 7.92 10.98 -20.18
CA ASN A 98 7.21 11.39 -21.41
C ASN A 98 8.12 11.28 -22.65
N GLY A 99 7.56 10.75 -23.75
CA GLY A 99 8.28 10.48 -24.99
C GLY A 99 9.01 9.13 -25.05
N GLN A 100 9.11 8.39 -23.93
CA GLN A 100 9.62 7.02 -23.91
C GLN A 100 8.49 6.01 -24.15
N SER A 101 8.80 4.93 -24.87
CA SER A 101 7.87 3.82 -25.06
C SER A 101 7.88 2.87 -23.86
N LEU A 102 6.71 2.34 -23.50
CA LEU A 102 6.60 1.39 -22.40
C LEU A 102 6.01 0.05 -22.82
N TYR A 103 6.53 -1.01 -22.20
CA TYR A 103 5.90 -2.32 -22.19
C TYR A 103 5.05 -2.48 -20.90
N HIS A 104 3.75 -2.77 -21.07
CA HIS A 104 2.89 -3.09 -19.95
C HIS A 104 2.90 -4.60 -19.71
N LEU A 105 3.40 -5.01 -18.55
CA LEU A 105 3.32 -6.36 -18.02
C LEU A 105 2.23 -6.41 -16.94
N GLY A 106 1.10 -7.02 -17.26
CA GLY A 106 -0.03 -7.11 -16.34
C GLY A 106 -1.35 -7.42 -17.04
N PRO A 107 -2.41 -7.60 -16.24
CA PRO A 107 -3.74 -7.92 -16.76
C PRO A 107 -4.40 -6.69 -17.38
N GLU A 108 -5.32 -6.93 -18.30
CA GLU A 108 -6.05 -5.86 -19.01
C GLU A 108 -6.85 -4.95 -18.07
N ARG A 109 -7.37 -5.50 -16.96
CA ARG A 109 -8.11 -4.73 -15.94
C ARG A 109 -7.32 -3.58 -15.31
N ASP A 110 -5.97 -3.63 -15.36
CA ASP A 110 -5.10 -2.60 -14.77
C ASP A 110 -4.79 -1.46 -15.75
N ARG A 111 -5.26 -1.52 -16.99
CA ARG A 111 -5.06 -0.46 -17.98
C ARG A 111 -5.60 0.91 -17.58
N SER A 112 -6.44 0.97 -16.57
CA SER A 112 -6.88 2.24 -15.98
C SER A 112 -5.73 3.12 -15.47
N ILE A 113 -4.55 2.52 -15.14
CA ILE A 113 -3.32 3.25 -14.79
C ILE A 113 -2.95 4.24 -15.90
N PHE A 114 -3.19 3.88 -17.14
CA PHE A 114 -2.75 4.64 -18.32
C PHE A 114 -3.78 5.65 -18.83
N ALA A 115 -5.00 5.62 -18.31
CA ALA A 115 -6.09 6.47 -18.78
C ALA A 115 -5.73 7.96 -18.72
N GLY A 116 -5.92 8.68 -19.83
CA GLY A 116 -5.64 10.11 -19.93
C GLY A 116 -4.15 10.50 -19.92
N LEU A 117 -3.25 9.53 -20.10
CA LEU A 117 -1.83 9.77 -20.34
C LEU A 117 -1.51 9.59 -21.81
N ASP A 118 -0.60 10.41 -22.33
CA ASP A 118 -0.04 10.23 -23.67
C ASP A 118 1.05 9.16 -23.58
N ILE A 119 0.77 7.96 -24.10
CA ILE A 119 1.64 6.79 -23.94
C ILE A 119 1.87 6.12 -25.27
N HIS A 120 3.13 5.89 -25.56
CA HIS A 120 3.56 5.01 -26.63
C HIS A 120 3.80 3.59 -26.07
N PHE A 121 2.84 2.68 -26.31
CA PHE A 121 3.03 1.26 -25.99
C PHE A 121 3.91 0.57 -27.02
N ALA A 122 4.83 -0.24 -26.54
CA ALA A 122 5.73 -1.03 -27.39
C ALA A 122 5.86 -2.46 -26.85
N PRO A 123 6.17 -3.44 -27.72
CA PRO A 123 6.47 -4.79 -27.27
C PRO A 123 7.81 -4.83 -26.51
N PRO A 124 8.08 -5.90 -25.74
CA PRO A 124 9.27 -5.97 -24.87
C PRO A 124 10.59 -5.82 -25.61
N GLU A 125 10.63 -6.13 -26.92
CA GLU A 125 11.82 -6.04 -27.78
C GLU A 125 12.22 -4.60 -28.10
N THR A 126 11.28 -3.66 -28.06
CA THR A 126 11.51 -2.26 -28.49
C THR A 126 11.16 -1.22 -27.43
N ALA A 127 10.51 -1.61 -26.33
CA ALA A 127 10.18 -0.69 -25.26
C ALA A 127 11.42 -0.09 -24.58
N ASP A 128 11.31 1.13 -24.07
CA ASP A 128 12.36 1.81 -23.32
C ASP A 128 12.34 1.45 -21.83
N TYR A 129 11.18 1.07 -21.27
CA TYR A 129 11.01 0.61 -19.90
C TYR A 129 9.75 -0.24 -19.73
N VAL A 130 9.61 -0.83 -18.55
CA VAL A 130 8.50 -1.73 -18.19
C VAL A 130 7.64 -1.11 -17.09
N VAL A 131 6.32 -1.24 -17.21
CA VAL A 131 5.38 -1.04 -16.11
C VAL A 131 4.75 -2.39 -15.80
N CYS A 132 5.09 -2.96 -14.65
CA CYS A 132 4.53 -4.22 -14.16
C CYS A 132 3.42 -3.93 -13.15
N SER A 133 2.17 -4.30 -13.47
CA SER A 133 1.01 -4.14 -12.60
C SER A 133 0.51 -5.48 -12.02
N GLY A 134 1.01 -6.60 -12.52
CA GLY A 134 0.62 -7.95 -12.08
C GLY A 134 0.94 -9.02 -13.10
N LEU A 135 0.51 -10.24 -12.82
CA LEU A 135 0.51 -11.34 -13.75
C LEU A 135 -0.59 -11.11 -14.81
N LYS A 136 -0.42 -11.64 -16.02
CA LYS A 136 -1.46 -11.54 -17.05
C LYS A 136 -2.69 -12.36 -16.67
N ASN A 137 -2.47 -13.54 -16.12
CA ASN A 137 -3.50 -14.39 -15.54
C ASN A 137 -3.07 -14.85 -14.15
N ASP A 138 -3.49 -14.11 -13.12
CA ASP A 138 -3.15 -14.38 -11.72
C ASP A 138 -3.86 -15.59 -11.10
N GLU A 139 -4.75 -16.27 -11.85
CA GLU A 139 -5.40 -17.51 -11.41
C GLU A 139 -4.59 -18.76 -11.76
N SER A 140 -3.70 -18.70 -12.74
CA SER A 140 -2.99 -19.86 -13.26
C SER A 140 -1.49 -19.69 -13.42
N GLU A 141 -0.99 -18.46 -13.41
CA GLU A 141 0.43 -18.17 -13.63
C GLU A 141 1.16 -17.94 -12.30
N THR A 142 2.46 -18.18 -12.33
CA THR A 142 3.41 -17.93 -11.24
C THR A 142 4.49 -16.96 -11.71
N PRO A 143 5.24 -16.31 -10.81
CA PRO A 143 6.36 -15.45 -11.20
C PRO A 143 7.41 -16.18 -12.07
N ASP A 144 7.63 -17.48 -11.86
CA ASP A 144 8.61 -18.26 -12.62
C ASP A 144 8.24 -18.42 -14.11
N ASP A 145 6.96 -18.39 -14.46
CA ASP A 145 6.50 -18.44 -15.84
C ASP A 145 6.99 -17.22 -16.67
N TYR A 146 7.34 -16.14 -15.98
CA TYR A 146 7.85 -14.91 -16.59
C TYR A 146 9.38 -14.89 -16.74
N ARG A 147 10.10 -15.87 -16.22
CA ARG A 147 11.58 -15.90 -16.22
C ARG A 147 12.18 -15.68 -17.63
N PRO A 148 11.73 -16.35 -18.71
CA PRO A 148 12.28 -16.10 -20.06
C PRO A 148 12.08 -14.66 -20.53
N LEU A 149 10.93 -14.06 -20.23
CA LEU A 149 10.65 -12.65 -20.53
C LEU A 149 11.59 -11.75 -19.72
N LEU A 150 11.71 -11.98 -18.41
CA LEU A 150 12.56 -11.18 -17.52
C LEU A 150 14.04 -11.25 -17.91
N GLU A 151 14.53 -12.40 -18.37
CA GLU A 151 15.87 -12.57 -18.95
C GLU A 151 16.07 -11.66 -20.18
N SER A 152 15.07 -11.61 -21.06
CA SER A 152 15.11 -10.75 -22.25
C SER A 152 15.13 -9.24 -21.90
N LEU A 153 14.32 -8.85 -20.90
CA LEU A 153 14.29 -7.47 -20.39
C LEU A 153 15.63 -7.11 -19.72
N LEU A 154 16.20 -8.04 -18.96
CA LEU A 154 17.49 -7.87 -18.28
C LEU A 154 18.65 -7.71 -19.28
N ALA A 155 18.67 -8.53 -20.34
CA ALA A 155 19.68 -8.41 -21.40
C ALA A 155 19.68 -7.02 -22.06
N ARG A 156 18.52 -6.36 -22.11
CA ARG A 156 18.34 -4.97 -22.57
C ARG A 156 18.53 -3.93 -21.45
N LYS A 157 18.75 -4.34 -20.20
CA LYS A 157 18.86 -3.48 -19.01
C LYS A 157 17.64 -2.57 -18.83
N LEU A 158 16.44 -3.09 -19.08
CA LEU A 158 15.23 -2.30 -18.96
C LEU A 158 14.91 -2.01 -17.51
N PHE A 159 14.63 -0.75 -17.21
CA PHE A 159 14.12 -0.31 -15.93
C PHE A 159 12.65 -0.75 -15.77
N MET A 160 12.29 -1.27 -14.60
CA MET A 160 10.93 -1.69 -14.29
C MET A 160 10.29 -0.80 -13.23
N VAL A 161 9.04 -0.39 -13.45
CA VAL A 161 8.17 0.22 -12.44
C VAL A 161 7.20 -0.85 -11.96
N CYS A 162 7.30 -1.23 -10.70
CA CYS A 162 6.37 -2.14 -10.04
C CYS A 162 5.17 -1.35 -9.51
N GLY A 163 4.01 -1.52 -10.14
CA GLY A 163 2.78 -0.79 -9.84
C GLY A 163 1.98 -1.35 -8.65
N ASN A 164 2.37 -2.50 -8.11
CA ASN A 164 1.81 -3.10 -6.90
C ASN A 164 2.88 -3.93 -6.19
N PRO A 165 3.55 -3.40 -5.16
CA PRO A 165 4.63 -4.09 -4.46
C PRO A 165 4.22 -5.30 -3.61
N ASP A 166 2.92 -5.56 -3.42
CA ASP A 166 2.50 -6.77 -2.74
C ASP A 166 3.01 -8.01 -3.50
N VAL A 167 3.50 -8.99 -2.77
CA VAL A 167 3.97 -10.26 -3.35
C VAL A 167 2.78 -11.17 -3.63
N VAL A 168 1.90 -11.28 -2.64
CA VAL A 168 0.64 -12.03 -2.71
C VAL A 168 -0.46 -11.26 -2.00
N VAL A 169 -1.71 -11.49 -2.41
CA VAL A 169 -2.92 -11.00 -1.71
C VAL A 169 -3.93 -12.12 -1.60
N GLU A 170 -4.77 -12.05 -0.58
CA GLU A 170 -5.93 -12.93 -0.46
C GLU A 170 -7.06 -12.48 -1.39
N ARG A 171 -7.60 -13.41 -2.16
CA ARG A 171 -8.82 -13.24 -2.94
C ARG A 171 -9.80 -14.35 -2.57
N GLY A 172 -10.73 -14.05 -1.67
CA GLY A 172 -11.56 -15.08 -1.04
C GLY A 172 -10.71 -16.00 -0.16
N SER A 173 -10.64 -17.28 -0.48
CA SER A 173 -9.81 -18.28 0.21
C SER A 173 -8.51 -18.63 -0.54
N THR A 174 -8.16 -17.88 -1.59
CA THR A 174 -7.01 -18.18 -2.45
C THR A 174 -5.98 -17.07 -2.38
N LEU A 175 -4.70 -17.44 -2.21
CA LEU A 175 -3.58 -16.53 -2.37
C LEU A 175 -3.25 -16.38 -3.86
N VAL A 176 -3.20 -15.16 -4.35
CA VAL A 176 -2.82 -14.83 -5.71
C VAL A 176 -1.59 -13.94 -5.74
N TYR A 177 -0.69 -14.20 -6.70
CA TYR A 177 0.50 -13.40 -6.87
C TYR A 177 0.18 -12.02 -7.43
N CYS A 178 0.96 -11.02 -6.97
CA CYS A 178 0.91 -9.64 -7.43
C CYS A 178 2.17 -9.25 -8.21
N ALA A 179 2.22 -8.01 -8.69
CA ALA A 179 3.37 -7.50 -9.44
C ALA A 179 4.67 -7.52 -8.64
N GLY A 180 4.61 -7.38 -7.31
CA GLY A 180 5.77 -7.46 -6.42
C GLY A 180 6.53 -8.78 -6.57
N ALA A 181 5.83 -9.91 -6.76
CA ALA A 181 6.46 -11.20 -6.94
C ALA A 181 7.30 -11.27 -8.24
N ILE A 182 6.80 -10.69 -9.34
CA ILE A 182 7.56 -10.59 -10.60
C ILE A 182 8.71 -9.60 -10.46
N ALA A 183 8.46 -8.47 -9.82
CA ALA A 183 9.46 -7.42 -9.62
C ALA A 183 10.62 -7.89 -8.73
N ASP A 184 10.33 -8.64 -7.66
CA ASP A 184 11.33 -9.24 -6.79
C ASP A 184 12.17 -10.28 -7.54
N LEU A 185 11.53 -11.10 -8.38
CA LEU A 185 12.25 -12.02 -9.24
C LEU A 185 13.18 -11.27 -10.19
N TYR A 186 12.70 -10.21 -10.85
CA TYR A 186 13.50 -9.37 -11.74
C TYR A 186 14.68 -8.70 -11.01
N ALA A 187 14.44 -8.14 -9.83
CA ALA A 187 15.47 -7.55 -9.01
C ALA A 187 16.53 -8.58 -8.55
N SER A 188 16.11 -9.81 -8.20
CA SER A 188 17.02 -10.91 -7.83
C SER A 188 17.92 -11.35 -8.97
N MET A 189 17.48 -11.16 -10.23
CA MET A 189 18.27 -11.41 -11.43
C MET A 189 19.21 -10.24 -11.78
N GLY A 190 19.16 -9.14 -11.02
CA GLY A 190 19.98 -7.94 -11.23
C GLY A 190 19.28 -6.83 -12.03
N GLY A 191 17.98 -6.92 -12.24
CA GLY A 191 17.17 -5.86 -12.87
C GLY A 191 16.96 -4.67 -11.96
N GLU A 192 16.90 -3.46 -12.56
CA GLU A 192 16.58 -2.23 -11.83
C GLU A 192 15.07 -2.07 -11.69
N VAL A 193 14.57 -1.93 -10.44
CA VAL A 193 13.15 -1.81 -10.13
C VAL A 193 12.88 -0.59 -9.24
N LEU A 194 11.87 0.20 -9.63
CA LEU A 194 11.22 1.17 -8.76
C LEU A 194 9.89 0.59 -8.28
N TYR A 195 9.74 0.44 -6.99
CA TYR A 195 8.49 0.01 -6.37
C TYR A 195 7.61 1.24 -6.03
N ALA A 196 6.42 1.30 -6.62
CA ALA A 196 5.57 2.48 -6.54
C ALA A 196 4.69 2.56 -5.28
N GLY A 197 4.63 1.49 -4.46
CA GLY A 197 3.76 1.41 -3.28
C GLY A 197 4.52 1.15 -1.98
N LYS A 198 3.76 0.84 -0.89
CA LYS A 198 4.29 0.46 0.41
C LYS A 198 5.11 -0.85 0.28
N PRO A 199 6.22 -1.02 0.98
CA PRO A 199 6.80 -0.17 2.02
C PRO A 199 7.76 0.92 1.53
N TYR A 200 7.79 1.22 0.24
CA TYR A 200 8.80 2.08 -0.37
C TYR A 200 8.46 3.58 -0.25
N PRO A 201 9.48 4.47 -0.13
CA PRO A 201 9.28 5.89 0.12
C PRO A 201 8.36 6.64 -0.85
N PRO A 202 8.33 6.37 -2.17
CA PRO A 202 7.58 7.21 -3.11
C PRO A 202 6.10 7.39 -2.79
N ILE A 203 5.43 6.36 -2.25
CA ILE A 203 4.00 6.47 -1.90
C ILE A 203 3.79 7.32 -0.64
N TYR A 204 4.69 7.21 0.34
CA TYR A 204 4.65 8.02 1.57
C TYR A 204 4.97 9.49 1.29
N GLU A 205 5.98 9.76 0.46
CA GLU A 205 6.34 11.12 0.03
C GLU A 205 5.15 11.81 -0.66
N MET A 206 4.46 11.09 -1.56
CA MET A 206 3.27 11.61 -2.23
C MET A 206 2.12 11.83 -1.25
N ALA A 207 1.92 10.93 -0.28
CA ALA A 207 0.88 11.05 0.75
C ALA A 207 1.15 12.24 1.68
N LEU A 208 2.39 12.41 2.13
CA LEU A 208 2.80 13.56 2.94
C LEU A 208 2.62 14.88 2.19
N ALA A 209 2.99 14.94 0.91
CA ALA A 209 2.78 16.13 0.09
C ALA A 209 1.29 16.49 -0.04
N LYS A 210 0.39 15.50 -0.20
CA LYS A 210 -1.06 15.74 -0.18
C LYS A 210 -1.56 16.20 1.19
N ALA A 211 -1.05 15.59 2.27
CA ALA A 211 -1.40 16.00 3.64
C ALA A 211 -0.97 17.46 3.93
N GLU A 212 0.25 17.83 3.55
CA GLU A 212 0.77 19.19 3.70
C GLU A 212 -0.03 20.22 2.88
N THR A 213 -0.44 19.83 1.66
CA THR A 213 -1.32 20.65 0.82
C THR A 213 -2.67 20.89 1.49
N ALA A 214 -3.29 19.82 2.04
CA ALA A 214 -4.56 19.93 2.75
C ALA A 214 -4.44 20.75 4.05
N ALA A 215 -3.31 20.61 4.76
CA ALA A 215 -3.03 21.36 5.99
C ALA A 215 -2.63 22.82 5.75
N GLY A 216 -2.20 23.18 4.53
CA GLY A 216 -1.63 24.48 4.21
C GLY A 216 -0.28 24.78 4.89
N ARG A 217 0.39 23.77 5.43
CA ARG A 217 1.67 23.89 6.16
C ARG A 217 2.48 22.60 6.11
N LYS A 218 3.77 22.71 6.41
CA LYS A 218 4.64 21.55 6.61
C LYS A 218 4.25 20.78 7.86
N ILE A 219 4.38 19.45 7.80
CA ILE A 219 4.07 18.53 8.89
C ILE A 219 5.35 17.86 9.36
N ALA A 220 5.64 17.94 10.66
CA ALA A 220 6.77 17.24 11.23
C ALA A 220 6.50 15.72 11.28
N PRO A 221 7.49 14.85 10.98
CA PRO A 221 7.30 13.39 10.99
C PRO A 221 6.69 12.85 12.29
N GLY A 222 7.10 13.34 13.45
CA GLY A 222 6.54 12.96 14.75
C GLY A 222 5.08 13.40 14.99
N ARG A 223 4.46 14.12 14.03
CA ARG A 223 3.04 14.48 14.03
C ARG A 223 2.23 13.66 13.03
N VAL A 224 2.84 12.64 12.42
CA VAL A 224 2.21 11.74 11.46
C VAL A 224 2.14 10.33 12.06
N LEU A 225 0.96 9.73 12.02
CA LEU A 225 0.74 8.34 12.39
C LEU A 225 0.37 7.54 11.14
N ALA A 226 1.13 6.49 10.86
CA ALA A 226 0.71 5.49 9.89
C ALA A 226 -0.17 4.44 10.60
N VAL A 227 -1.22 3.97 9.92
CA VAL A 227 -2.15 2.95 10.43
C VAL A 227 -2.27 1.86 9.37
N GLY A 228 -2.10 0.61 9.75
CA GLY A 228 -2.18 -0.51 8.83
C GLY A 228 -2.23 -1.86 9.53
N ASP A 229 -2.47 -2.91 8.76
CA ASP A 229 -2.59 -4.29 9.24
C ASP A 229 -1.44 -5.20 8.79
N SER A 230 -0.51 -4.68 7.97
CA SER A 230 0.60 -5.45 7.42
C SER A 230 1.94 -5.02 8.00
N VAL A 231 2.67 -5.98 8.57
CA VAL A 231 4.06 -5.72 9.02
C VAL A 231 5.03 -5.60 7.84
N ARG A 232 4.71 -6.23 6.72
CA ARG A 232 5.60 -6.28 5.53
C ARG A 232 5.55 -5.00 4.71
N THR A 233 4.44 -4.31 4.71
CA THR A 233 4.21 -3.09 3.93
C THR A 233 4.05 -1.86 4.82
N ASP A 234 3.08 -1.85 5.74
CA ASP A 234 2.73 -0.67 6.53
C ASP A 234 3.76 -0.36 7.60
N LEU A 235 4.07 -1.34 8.49
CA LEU A 235 5.04 -1.17 9.55
C LEU A 235 6.43 -0.87 8.99
N LYS A 236 6.88 -1.69 8.02
CA LYS A 236 8.19 -1.51 7.39
C LYS A 236 8.32 -0.14 6.71
N GLY A 237 7.26 0.29 6.01
CA GLY A 237 7.25 1.58 5.32
C GLY A 237 7.19 2.75 6.30
N ALA A 238 6.37 2.69 7.34
CA ALA A 238 6.33 3.71 8.39
C ALA A 238 7.70 3.89 9.04
N HIS A 239 8.37 2.80 9.39
CA HIS A 239 9.73 2.84 9.94
C HIS A 239 10.75 3.43 8.99
N ALA A 240 10.72 3.06 7.70
CA ALA A 240 11.62 3.62 6.69
C ALA A 240 11.47 5.14 6.55
N MET A 241 10.27 5.66 6.84
CA MET A 241 9.95 7.09 6.82
C MET A 241 10.10 7.79 8.17
N GLY A 242 10.49 7.07 9.24
CA GLY A 242 10.60 7.62 10.60
C GLY A 242 9.25 8.04 11.20
N LEU A 243 8.16 7.38 10.81
CA LEU A 243 6.81 7.64 11.30
C LEU A 243 6.44 6.69 12.44
N ASP A 244 5.62 7.17 13.37
CA ASP A 244 4.93 6.31 14.32
C ASP A 244 3.90 5.42 13.59
N PHE A 245 3.71 4.19 14.09
CA PHE A 245 2.81 3.22 13.48
C PHE A 245 1.82 2.62 14.49
N LEU A 246 0.54 2.57 14.12
CA LEU A 246 -0.51 1.85 14.82
C LEU A 246 -0.85 0.58 14.05
N PHE A 247 -0.60 -0.57 14.66
CA PHE A 247 -0.87 -1.87 14.05
C PHE A 247 -2.30 -2.33 14.33
N VAL A 248 -3.06 -2.69 13.28
CA VAL A 248 -4.41 -3.26 13.37
C VAL A 248 -4.32 -4.78 13.28
N THR A 249 -4.69 -5.48 14.35
CA THR A 249 -4.47 -6.93 14.46
C THR A 249 -5.53 -7.79 13.77
N SER A 250 -6.73 -7.26 13.50
CA SER A 250 -7.83 -7.99 12.85
C SER A 250 -7.72 -8.14 11.34
N GLY A 251 -6.64 -7.60 10.74
CA GLY A 251 -6.39 -7.61 9.30
C GLY A 251 -5.70 -8.87 8.77
N ILE A 252 -4.81 -8.71 7.80
CA ILE A 252 -4.20 -9.81 7.03
C ILE A 252 -3.42 -10.83 7.88
N HIS A 253 -2.88 -10.43 9.03
CA HIS A 253 -2.14 -11.32 9.93
C HIS A 253 -3.00 -11.99 11.01
N ALA A 254 -4.32 -11.80 11.02
CA ALA A 254 -5.17 -12.25 12.10
C ALA A 254 -5.07 -13.75 12.40
N GLU A 255 -4.96 -14.59 11.37
CA GLU A 255 -4.80 -16.05 11.52
C GLU A 255 -3.40 -16.43 12.02
N GLU A 256 -2.36 -15.76 11.54
CA GLU A 256 -0.97 -15.96 12.01
C GLU A 256 -0.80 -15.54 13.48
N LEU A 257 -1.63 -14.60 13.94
CA LEU A 257 -1.64 -14.10 15.32
C LEU A 257 -2.53 -14.91 16.26
N GLY A 258 -3.10 -16.04 15.81
CA GLY A 258 -3.88 -16.98 16.61
C GLY A 258 -5.39 -16.75 16.52
N SER A 259 -5.89 -15.54 16.66
CA SER A 259 -7.30 -15.23 16.43
C SER A 259 -7.52 -13.73 16.14
N ARG A 260 -8.63 -13.44 15.45
CA ARG A 260 -9.06 -12.05 15.25
C ARG A 260 -9.51 -11.37 16.55
N GLU A 261 -9.95 -12.15 17.51
CA GLU A 261 -10.50 -11.64 18.76
C GLU A 261 -9.45 -11.37 19.82
N GLU A 262 -8.47 -12.24 19.93
CA GLU A 262 -7.43 -12.15 20.97
C GLU A 262 -6.11 -12.65 20.39
N PRO A 263 -5.28 -11.74 19.84
CA PRO A 263 -4.01 -12.12 19.25
C PRO A 263 -3.05 -12.67 20.33
N ASP A 264 -2.35 -13.74 20.01
CA ASP A 264 -1.34 -14.33 20.87
C ASP A 264 -0.14 -13.40 21.03
N HIS A 265 0.24 -13.08 22.25
CA HIS A 265 1.33 -12.16 22.56
C HIS A 265 2.70 -12.66 22.09
N ALA A 266 2.92 -13.97 22.09
CA ALA A 266 4.18 -14.54 21.61
C ALA A 266 4.25 -14.46 20.08
N ALA A 267 3.13 -14.72 19.39
CA ALA A 267 3.02 -14.55 17.96
C ALA A 267 3.22 -13.10 17.53
N LEU A 268 2.59 -12.13 18.22
CA LEU A 268 2.81 -10.68 17.99
C LEU A 268 4.28 -10.30 18.16
N SER A 269 4.92 -10.76 19.24
CA SER A 269 6.33 -10.47 19.51
C SER A 269 7.23 -11.03 18.41
N ALA A 270 6.97 -12.26 17.97
CA ALA A 270 7.72 -12.92 16.90
C ALA A 270 7.53 -12.18 15.56
N THR A 271 6.30 -11.78 15.24
CA THR A 271 5.95 -11.05 14.01
C THR A 271 6.65 -9.69 13.95
N PHE A 272 6.62 -8.90 15.04
CA PHE A 272 7.31 -7.62 15.08
C PHE A 272 8.83 -7.76 15.05
N ALA A 273 9.38 -8.76 15.73
CA ALA A 273 10.81 -9.05 15.68
C ALA A 273 11.29 -9.44 14.26
N ALA A 274 10.50 -10.27 13.57
CA ALA A 274 10.78 -10.64 12.17
C ALA A 274 10.66 -9.45 11.20
N ALA A 275 9.79 -8.49 11.48
CA ALA A 275 9.64 -7.26 10.71
C ALA A 275 10.77 -6.24 10.94
N GLY A 276 11.60 -6.47 11.96
CA GLY A 276 12.73 -5.57 12.30
C GLY A 276 12.31 -4.26 12.96
N GLY A 277 11.09 -4.19 13.52
CA GLY A 277 10.61 -2.96 14.17
C GLY A 277 9.35 -3.18 15.01
N MET A 278 9.11 -2.26 15.94
CA MET A 278 7.97 -2.27 16.83
C MET A 278 6.99 -1.15 16.48
N PRO A 279 5.67 -1.40 16.43
CA PRO A 279 4.70 -0.31 16.32
C PRO A 279 4.69 0.54 17.60
N LYS A 280 4.18 1.75 17.52
CA LYS A 280 3.94 2.63 18.67
C LYS A 280 2.92 2.02 19.63
N ALA A 281 1.89 1.42 19.07
CA ALA A 281 0.83 0.71 19.75
C ALA A 281 0.18 -0.29 18.77
N PHE A 282 -0.60 -1.20 19.30
CA PHE A 282 -1.50 -2.00 18.47
C PHE A 282 -2.94 -1.89 18.99
N ILE A 283 -3.86 -2.08 18.08
CA ILE A 283 -5.30 -2.04 18.32
C ILE A 283 -5.93 -3.21 17.57
N ARG A 284 -6.99 -3.78 18.13
CA ARG A 284 -7.68 -4.89 17.45
C ARG A 284 -8.35 -4.42 16.16
N GLU A 285 -9.21 -3.44 16.27
CA GLU A 285 -9.92 -2.78 15.19
C GLU A 285 -9.80 -1.28 15.37
N LEU A 286 -9.66 -0.55 14.26
CA LEU A 286 -9.55 0.91 14.35
C LEU A 286 -10.91 1.49 14.78
N LYS A 287 -11.04 1.82 16.06
CA LYS A 287 -12.24 2.44 16.64
C LYS A 287 -11.85 3.62 17.52
N TRP A 288 -12.78 4.59 17.60
CA TRP A 288 -12.56 5.82 18.35
C TRP A 288 -12.65 5.64 19.83
#